data_3abfd621c13eaff2878e368309c3fb4a
#
_entry.id   3abfd621c13eaff2878e368309c3fb4a
#
_cell.length_a   1.000
_cell.length_b   1.000
_cell.length_c   1.000
_cell.angle_alpha   90.00
_cell.angle_beta   90.00
_cell.angle_gamma   90.00
#
_symmetry.space_group_name_H-M   'P 1'
#
loop_
_entity.id
_entity.type
_entity.pdbx_description
1 polymer ?
#
loop_
_entity_poly.entity_id
_entity_poly.type
_entity_poly.pdbx_seq_one_letter_code
_entity_poly.pdbx_strand_id
1 'polypeptide(L)'
;MLEGIKRIEESAFITDIVKNDYRTAAVFKKHDIDFCCGGKFPLEIICANKDIDIKEVIRELEAATHIMTSYALHEYQTWRPDFLADYIIHVHHRYLEKALPEAAGYLENLTKKHKAQYAYLPELQNLFKTFSGIIAPRQQQEEETIFPYIRQVARAYLNKESYAGLLVRTLRKAVKEVMLQEQKAIELVMRQMR
;
A
#
# COMPACT_ATOMS: atom_id res chain seq x y z
N MET A 1 22.29 -7.93 -11.27
CA MET A 1 22.00 -9.32 -10.86
C MET A 1 20.51 -9.41 -10.68
N LEU A 2 19.84 -10.21 -11.52
CA LEU A 2 18.41 -10.50 -11.40
C LEU A 2 18.27 -11.40 -10.16
N GLU A 3 17.77 -10.86 -9.04
CA GLU A 3 17.35 -11.72 -7.93
C GLU A 3 16.24 -12.61 -8.43
N GLY A 4 16.54 -13.91 -8.49
CA GLY A 4 15.66 -14.93 -9.00
C GLY A 4 14.38 -15.01 -8.18
N ILE A 5 13.29 -15.34 -8.85
CA ILE A 5 11.98 -15.67 -8.28
C ILE A 5 12.21 -16.57 -7.07
N LYS A 6 11.90 -16.09 -5.88
CA LYS A 6 12.05 -16.87 -4.66
C LYS A 6 10.93 -17.93 -4.69
N ARG A 7 11.30 -19.15 -5.08
CA ARG A 7 10.38 -20.27 -5.19
C ARG A 7 9.79 -20.58 -3.82
N ILE A 8 8.47 -20.68 -3.74
CA ILE A 8 7.80 -21.00 -2.47
C ILE A 8 7.84 -22.53 -2.32
N GLU A 9 8.49 -22.98 -1.25
CA GLU A 9 8.60 -24.40 -0.93
C GLU A 9 7.35 -24.90 -0.21
N GLU A 10 6.96 -26.16 -0.46
CA GLU A 10 5.81 -26.80 0.18
C GLU A 10 5.95 -26.86 1.72
N SER A 11 7.17 -27.00 2.20
CA SER A 11 7.53 -27.01 3.62
C SER A 11 7.61 -25.61 4.27
N ALA A 12 7.42 -24.54 3.50
CA ALA A 12 7.50 -23.19 4.03
C ALA A 12 6.33 -22.90 5.00
N PHE A 13 6.64 -22.23 6.11
CA PHE A 13 5.61 -21.83 7.08
C PHE A 13 4.76 -20.69 6.51
N ILE A 14 3.45 -20.78 6.68
CA ILE A 14 2.50 -19.78 6.20
C ILE A 14 2.84 -18.37 6.71
N THR A 15 3.21 -18.26 8.00
CA THR A 15 3.65 -17.00 8.59
C THR A 15 4.85 -16.39 7.91
N ASP A 16 5.81 -17.21 7.47
CA ASP A 16 7.03 -16.71 6.84
C ASP A 16 6.76 -16.29 5.38
N ILE A 17 5.87 -16.99 4.70
CA ILE A 17 5.41 -16.59 3.36
C ILE A 17 4.76 -15.21 3.43
N VAL A 18 3.84 -14.98 4.37
CA VAL A 18 3.14 -13.67 4.52
C VAL A 18 4.08 -12.57 5.00
N LYS A 19 5.00 -12.86 5.91
CA LYS A 19 6.02 -11.89 6.36
C LYS A 19 6.95 -11.45 5.24
N ASN A 20 7.30 -12.37 4.35
CA ASN A 20 8.16 -12.05 3.21
C ASN A 20 7.43 -11.21 2.16
N ASP A 21 6.14 -11.47 1.95
CA ASP A 21 5.30 -10.68 1.04
C ASP A 21 3.83 -10.72 1.48
N TYR A 22 3.34 -9.60 2.00
CA TYR A 22 1.96 -9.49 2.51
C TYR A 22 0.87 -9.74 1.44
N ARG A 23 1.18 -9.60 0.14
CA ARG A 23 0.25 -9.84 -0.97
C ARG A 23 -0.23 -11.30 -1.00
N THR A 24 0.57 -12.22 -0.49
CA THR A 24 0.23 -13.63 -0.33
C THR A 24 -0.94 -13.87 0.63
N ALA A 25 -1.22 -12.92 1.54
CA ALA A 25 -2.35 -12.98 2.45
C ALA A 25 -3.71 -13.08 1.72
N ALA A 26 -3.84 -12.41 0.56
CA ALA A 26 -5.05 -12.48 -0.26
C ALA A 26 -5.29 -13.89 -0.82
N VAL A 27 -4.23 -14.60 -1.21
CA VAL A 27 -4.32 -15.99 -1.68
C VAL A 27 -4.75 -16.91 -0.54
N PHE A 28 -4.14 -16.80 0.63
CA PHE A 28 -4.53 -17.59 1.81
C PHE A 28 -5.98 -17.36 2.20
N LYS A 29 -6.46 -16.11 2.14
CA LYS A 29 -7.87 -15.78 2.40
C LYS A 29 -8.81 -16.41 1.37
N LYS A 30 -8.45 -16.42 0.08
CA LYS A 30 -9.23 -17.06 -0.99
C LYS A 30 -9.47 -18.54 -0.73
N HIS A 31 -8.45 -19.23 -0.20
CA HIS A 31 -8.50 -20.65 0.14
C HIS A 31 -8.95 -20.92 1.59
N ASP A 32 -9.48 -19.91 2.29
CA ASP A 32 -9.88 -20.02 3.69
C ASP A 32 -8.76 -20.54 4.62
N ILE A 33 -7.52 -20.21 4.31
CA ILE A 33 -6.35 -20.57 5.09
C ILE A 33 -6.07 -19.45 6.11
N ASP A 34 -6.17 -19.76 7.41
CA ASP A 34 -5.86 -18.81 8.48
C ASP A 34 -4.35 -18.63 8.61
N PHE A 35 -3.83 -17.53 8.11
CA PHE A 35 -2.42 -17.15 8.20
C PHE A 35 -2.07 -16.43 9.51
N CYS A 36 -3.08 -16.01 10.29
CA CYS A 36 -2.88 -15.31 11.56
C CYS A 36 -2.62 -16.26 12.73
N CYS A 37 -3.50 -17.26 12.93
CA CYS A 37 -3.42 -18.21 14.03
C CYS A 37 -2.89 -19.59 13.59
N GLY A 38 -3.21 -19.99 12.37
CA GLY A 38 -2.77 -21.25 11.73
C GLY A 38 -1.39 -21.18 11.09
N GLY A 39 -0.76 -20.02 11.05
CA GLY A 39 0.50 -19.81 10.32
C GLY A 39 1.74 -20.50 10.88
N LYS A 40 1.63 -21.16 12.01
CA LYS A 40 2.71 -21.95 12.63
C LYS A 40 2.92 -23.34 11.99
N PHE A 41 2.14 -23.65 10.97
CA PHE A 41 2.24 -24.92 10.25
C PHE A 41 2.79 -24.71 8.84
N PRO A 42 3.53 -25.71 8.31
CA PRO A 42 3.93 -25.73 6.91
C PRO A 42 2.73 -25.72 5.96
N LEU A 43 2.91 -25.14 4.77
CA LEU A 43 1.89 -25.04 3.76
C LEU A 43 1.32 -26.40 3.38
N GLU A 44 2.19 -27.40 3.20
CA GLU A 44 1.81 -28.80 2.88
C GLU A 44 0.82 -29.41 3.89
N ILE A 45 1.04 -29.18 5.18
CA ILE A 45 0.18 -29.71 6.24
C ILE A 45 -1.21 -29.08 6.19
N ILE A 46 -1.29 -27.78 5.98
CA ILE A 46 -2.57 -27.08 5.92
C ILE A 46 -3.35 -27.43 4.67
N CYS A 47 -2.69 -27.52 3.51
CA CYS A 47 -3.32 -27.92 2.26
C CYS A 47 -3.84 -29.36 2.36
N ALA A 48 -3.08 -30.29 2.92
CA ALA A 48 -3.51 -31.68 3.12
C ALA A 48 -4.72 -31.77 4.08
N ASN A 49 -4.73 -31.01 5.18
CA ASN A 49 -5.83 -31.02 6.14
C ASN A 49 -7.14 -30.42 5.57
N LYS A 50 -7.04 -29.55 4.60
CA LYS A 50 -8.19 -28.88 3.95
C LYS A 50 -8.57 -29.48 2.59
N ASP A 51 -7.88 -30.53 2.15
CA ASP A 51 -8.07 -31.17 0.84
C ASP A 51 -7.92 -30.16 -0.34
N ILE A 52 -6.91 -29.29 -0.24
CA ILE A 52 -6.60 -28.26 -1.23
C ILE A 52 -5.35 -28.69 -2.01
N ASP A 53 -5.37 -28.51 -3.33
CA ASP A 53 -4.21 -28.77 -4.18
C ASP A 53 -3.09 -27.77 -3.89
N ILE A 54 -2.02 -28.23 -3.24
CA ILE A 54 -0.87 -27.42 -2.87
C ILE A 54 -0.19 -26.76 -4.08
N LYS A 55 -0.19 -27.43 -5.24
CA LYS A 55 0.44 -26.89 -6.46
C LYS A 55 -0.34 -25.70 -7.01
N GLU A 56 -1.65 -25.73 -6.89
CA GLU A 56 -2.50 -24.59 -7.26
C GLU A 56 -2.24 -23.42 -6.33
N VAL A 57 -2.19 -23.64 -5.01
CA VAL A 57 -1.90 -22.62 -4.02
C VAL A 57 -0.52 -22.00 -4.26
N ILE A 58 0.53 -22.79 -4.46
CA ILE A 58 1.88 -22.29 -4.75
C ILE A 58 1.89 -21.45 -6.02
N ARG A 59 1.24 -21.90 -7.09
CA ARG A 59 1.14 -21.13 -8.33
C ARG A 59 0.48 -19.77 -8.13
N GLU A 60 -0.59 -19.70 -7.33
CA GLU A 60 -1.27 -18.44 -7.01
C GLU A 60 -0.41 -17.54 -6.12
N LEU A 61 0.29 -18.11 -5.14
CA LEU A 61 1.22 -17.37 -4.28
C LEU A 61 2.38 -16.79 -5.09
N GLU A 62 2.98 -17.57 -5.98
CA GLU A 62 4.03 -17.11 -6.87
C GLU A 62 3.50 -16.02 -7.83
N ALA A 63 2.30 -16.19 -8.39
CA ALA A 63 1.67 -15.18 -9.23
C ALA A 63 1.42 -13.87 -8.46
N ALA A 64 0.95 -13.95 -7.20
CA ALA A 64 0.73 -12.78 -6.36
C ALA A 64 2.03 -12.03 -6.03
N THR A 65 3.15 -12.75 -5.92
CA THR A 65 4.46 -12.16 -5.63
C THR A 65 5.20 -11.69 -6.90
N HIS A 66 4.85 -12.27 -8.07
CA HIS A 66 5.54 -12.00 -9.33
C HIS A 66 5.27 -10.60 -9.90
N ILE A 67 4.19 -9.96 -9.49
CA ILE A 67 3.85 -8.63 -9.95
C ILE A 67 4.74 -7.66 -9.17
N MET A 68 5.85 -7.19 -9.76
CA MET A 68 6.55 -5.96 -9.38
C MET A 68 8.04 -6.00 -9.04
N THR A 69 8.80 -6.90 -9.58
CA THR A 69 10.26 -6.64 -9.70
C THR A 69 10.57 -5.63 -10.83
N SER A 70 9.57 -5.19 -11.57
CA SER A 70 9.72 -4.26 -12.69
C SER A 70 9.49 -2.79 -12.35
N TYR A 71 9.26 -2.41 -11.10
CA TYR A 71 9.37 -1.00 -10.69
C TYR A 71 10.82 -0.66 -10.31
N ALA A 72 11.74 -1.18 -11.09
CA ALA A 72 13.10 -0.68 -11.12
C ALA A 72 13.03 0.83 -11.40
N LEU A 73 13.40 1.62 -10.35
CA LEU A 73 13.88 2.98 -10.48
C LEU A 73 13.27 3.74 -11.67
N HIS A 74 11.98 3.99 -11.59
CA HIS A 74 11.34 4.89 -12.55
C HIS A 74 12.03 6.24 -12.37
N GLU A 75 12.61 6.75 -13.44
CA GLU A 75 13.21 8.08 -13.44
C GLU A 75 12.10 9.13 -13.39
N TYR A 76 11.33 9.16 -12.29
CA TYR A 76 10.20 10.08 -12.08
C TYR A 76 10.57 11.54 -12.37
N GLN A 77 11.85 11.88 -12.21
CA GLN A 77 12.37 13.22 -12.48
C GLN A 77 12.29 13.60 -13.96
N THR A 78 12.25 12.63 -14.86
CA THR A 78 12.14 12.85 -16.30
C THR A 78 10.70 12.92 -16.79
N TRP A 79 9.75 12.53 -15.93
CA TRP A 79 8.34 12.48 -16.32
C TRP A 79 7.72 13.86 -16.34
N ARG A 80 6.80 14.05 -17.26
CA ARG A 80 5.98 15.27 -17.28
C ARG A 80 5.10 15.30 -16.03
N PRO A 81 4.93 16.49 -15.39
CA PRO A 81 4.14 16.60 -14.15
C PRO A 81 2.67 16.16 -14.29
N ASP A 82 2.05 16.36 -15.46
CA ASP A 82 0.69 15.89 -15.74
C ASP A 82 0.61 14.36 -15.75
N PHE A 83 1.55 13.69 -16.43
CA PHE A 83 1.65 12.24 -16.43
C PHE A 83 1.94 11.66 -15.04
N LEU A 84 2.83 12.31 -14.26
CA LEU A 84 3.13 11.89 -12.89
C LEU A 84 1.88 11.99 -12.00
N ALA A 85 1.05 13.04 -12.14
CA ALA A 85 -0.20 13.16 -11.42
C ALA A 85 -1.17 12.01 -11.78
N ASP A 86 -1.31 11.67 -13.07
CA ASP A 86 -2.14 10.55 -13.52
C ASP A 86 -1.63 9.22 -12.95
N TYR A 87 -0.32 9.01 -12.97
CA TYR A 87 0.31 7.83 -12.38
C TYR A 87 0.01 7.69 -10.88
N ILE A 88 0.14 8.78 -10.11
CA ILE A 88 -0.15 8.77 -8.68
C ILE A 88 -1.62 8.40 -8.44
N ILE A 89 -2.56 8.97 -9.17
CA ILE A 89 -3.99 8.65 -9.04
C ILE A 89 -4.25 7.18 -9.35
N HIS A 90 -3.85 6.73 -10.54
CA HIS A 90 -4.24 5.40 -11.03
C HIS A 90 -3.48 4.25 -10.37
N VAL A 91 -2.29 4.49 -9.87
CA VAL A 91 -1.46 3.45 -9.24
C VAL A 91 -1.53 3.53 -7.72
N HIS A 92 -1.21 4.71 -7.14
CA HIS A 92 -1.08 4.81 -5.68
C HIS A 92 -2.42 5.06 -4.98
N HIS A 93 -3.23 6.02 -5.46
CA HIS A 93 -4.51 6.31 -4.80
C HIS A 93 -5.47 5.13 -4.94
N ARG A 94 -5.62 4.57 -6.14
CA ARG A 94 -6.50 3.39 -6.36
C ARG A 94 -6.04 2.16 -5.58
N TYR A 95 -4.74 2.01 -5.36
CA TYR A 95 -4.23 0.98 -4.47
C TYR A 95 -4.65 1.22 -3.02
N LEU A 96 -4.45 2.43 -2.50
CA LEU A 96 -4.77 2.77 -1.11
C LEU A 96 -6.27 2.72 -0.82
N GLU A 97 -7.13 3.13 -1.76
CA GLU A 97 -8.60 3.00 -1.65
C GLU A 97 -9.04 1.57 -1.33
N LYS A 98 -8.32 0.57 -1.85
CA LYS A 98 -8.60 -0.86 -1.62
C LYS A 98 -7.85 -1.39 -0.40
N ALA A 99 -6.57 -1.07 -0.29
CA ALA A 99 -5.68 -1.65 0.71
C ALA A 99 -5.99 -1.15 2.14
N LEU A 100 -6.38 0.13 2.32
CA LEU A 100 -6.66 0.67 3.65
C LEU A 100 -7.88 0.01 4.32
N PRO A 101 -9.06 -0.11 3.66
CA PRO A 101 -10.19 -0.82 4.26
C PRO A 101 -9.90 -2.31 4.51
N GLU A 102 -9.15 -2.96 3.62
CA GLU A 102 -8.77 -4.36 3.78
C GLU A 102 -7.86 -4.56 4.99
N ALA A 103 -6.82 -3.73 5.13
CA ALA A 103 -5.92 -3.75 6.28
C ALA A 103 -6.65 -3.44 7.60
N ALA A 104 -7.61 -2.48 7.57
CA ALA A 104 -8.46 -2.21 8.72
C ALA A 104 -9.28 -3.44 9.14
N GLY A 105 -9.86 -4.16 8.18
CA GLY A 105 -10.60 -5.40 8.43
C GLY A 105 -9.73 -6.51 9.03
N TYR A 106 -8.52 -6.69 8.53
CA TYR A 106 -7.57 -7.63 9.14
C TYR A 106 -7.22 -7.27 10.58
N LEU A 107 -6.92 -5.99 10.82
CA LEU A 107 -6.57 -5.51 12.16
C LEU A 107 -7.73 -5.61 13.14
N GLU A 108 -8.96 -5.35 12.69
CA GLU A 108 -10.16 -5.54 13.50
C GLU A 108 -10.35 -7.02 13.90
N ASN A 109 -10.23 -7.93 12.93
CA ASN A 109 -10.33 -9.37 13.19
C ASN A 109 -9.23 -9.87 14.13
N LEU A 110 -7.99 -9.39 13.94
CA LEU A 110 -6.87 -9.70 14.82
C LEU A 110 -7.14 -9.22 16.24
N THR A 111 -7.59 -7.98 16.39
CA THR A 111 -7.90 -7.39 17.69
C THR A 111 -9.03 -8.17 18.40
N LYS A 112 -10.10 -8.51 17.70
CA LYS A 112 -11.21 -9.30 18.27
C LYS A 112 -10.75 -10.64 18.82
N LYS A 113 -9.87 -11.34 18.10
CA LYS A 113 -9.39 -12.68 18.47
C LYS A 113 -8.32 -12.67 19.55
N HIS A 114 -7.47 -11.64 19.59
CA HIS A 114 -6.21 -11.69 20.33
C HIS A 114 -5.98 -10.55 21.33
N LYS A 115 -6.93 -9.63 21.53
CA LYS A 115 -6.79 -8.49 22.46
C LYS A 115 -6.45 -8.91 23.89
N ALA A 116 -6.89 -10.09 24.33
CA ALA A 116 -6.57 -10.59 25.66
C ALA A 116 -5.10 -11.02 25.80
N GLN A 117 -4.49 -11.47 24.72
CA GLN A 117 -3.09 -11.89 24.67
C GLN A 117 -2.14 -10.72 24.36
N TYR A 118 -2.59 -9.78 23.53
CA TYR A 118 -1.80 -8.63 23.05
C TYR A 118 -2.53 -7.33 23.36
N ALA A 119 -2.25 -6.74 24.51
CA ALA A 119 -2.93 -5.55 25.01
C ALA A 119 -2.76 -4.29 24.13
N TYR A 120 -1.73 -4.25 23.27
CA TYR A 120 -1.46 -3.14 22.36
C TYR A 120 -2.35 -3.12 21.10
N LEU A 121 -3.04 -4.22 20.78
CA LEU A 121 -3.84 -4.30 19.54
C LEU A 121 -4.95 -3.25 19.42
N PRO A 122 -5.72 -2.92 20.48
CA PRO A 122 -6.72 -1.85 20.40
C PRO A 122 -6.09 -0.47 20.10
N GLU A 123 -4.92 -0.19 20.66
CA GLU A 123 -4.20 1.06 20.40
C GLU A 123 -3.70 1.11 18.95
N LEU A 124 -3.11 0.03 18.45
CA LEU A 124 -2.69 -0.10 17.05
C LEU A 124 -3.87 0.09 16.09
N GLN A 125 -5.04 -0.46 16.41
CA GLN A 125 -6.26 -0.29 15.61
C GLN A 125 -6.69 1.18 15.57
N ASN A 126 -6.64 1.90 16.70
CA ASN A 126 -6.95 3.32 16.75
C ASN A 126 -5.95 4.17 15.96
N LEU A 127 -4.66 3.87 16.07
CA LEU A 127 -3.61 4.53 15.29
C LEU A 127 -3.80 4.31 13.79
N PHE A 128 -4.13 3.09 13.37
CA PHE A 128 -4.39 2.77 11.97
C PHE A 128 -5.64 3.50 11.45
N LYS A 129 -6.70 3.60 12.26
CA LYS A 129 -7.90 4.38 11.94
C LYS A 129 -7.56 5.86 11.77
N THR A 130 -6.73 6.42 12.66
CA THR A 130 -6.25 7.80 12.55
C THR A 130 -5.43 8.01 11.27
N PHE A 131 -4.51 7.11 10.97
CA PHE A 131 -3.73 7.11 9.73
C PHE A 131 -4.61 7.12 8.48
N SER A 132 -5.56 6.19 8.41
CA SER A 132 -6.50 6.09 7.27
C SER A 132 -7.36 7.35 7.12
N GLY A 133 -7.78 7.94 8.26
CA GLY A 133 -8.55 9.18 8.32
C GLY A 133 -7.78 10.42 7.83
N ILE A 134 -6.44 10.39 7.84
CA ILE A 134 -5.60 11.46 7.27
C ILE A 134 -5.38 11.23 5.77
N ILE A 135 -5.16 9.97 5.36
CA ILE A 135 -4.81 9.64 3.98
C ILE A 135 -5.97 9.92 3.00
N ALA A 136 -7.18 9.49 3.32
CA ALA A 136 -8.30 9.59 2.37
C ALA A 136 -8.67 11.04 2.01
N PRO A 137 -8.83 11.99 2.95
CA PRO A 137 -9.09 13.39 2.62
C PRO A 137 -7.93 14.03 1.85
N ARG A 138 -6.70 13.65 2.17
CA ARG A 138 -5.51 14.14 1.44
C ARG A 138 -5.54 13.70 -0.02
N GLN A 139 -5.83 12.44 -0.31
CA GLN A 139 -5.95 11.95 -1.68
C GLN A 139 -7.02 12.72 -2.45
N GLN A 140 -8.19 12.95 -1.83
CA GLN A 140 -9.25 13.74 -2.43
C GLN A 140 -8.80 15.17 -2.74
N GLN A 141 -8.12 15.84 -1.80
CA GLN A 141 -7.59 17.19 -2.02
C GLN A 141 -6.53 17.22 -3.14
N GLU A 142 -5.66 16.22 -3.22
CA GLU A 142 -4.68 16.09 -4.29
C GLU A 142 -5.38 15.94 -5.66
N GLU A 143 -6.40 15.09 -5.77
CA GLU A 143 -7.14 14.85 -7.02
C GLU A 143 -8.02 16.04 -7.44
N GLU A 144 -8.71 16.70 -6.52
CA GLU A 144 -9.67 17.75 -6.81
C GLU A 144 -9.03 19.14 -6.92
N THR A 145 -7.88 19.36 -6.27
CA THR A 145 -7.29 20.69 -6.19
C THR A 145 -5.86 20.73 -6.70
N ILE A 146 -4.97 19.90 -6.14
CA ILE A 146 -3.52 20.05 -6.36
C ILE A 146 -3.16 19.58 -7.77
N PHE A 147 -3.59 18.40 -8.19
CA PHE A 147 -3.24 17.84 -9.49
C PHE A 147 -3.84 18.62 -10.68
N PRO A 148 -5.11 19.08 -10.63
CA PRO A 148 -5.63 19.99 -11.66
C PRO A 148 -4.77 21.26 -11.80
N TYR A 149 -4.34 21.84 -10.69
CA TYR A 149 -3.47 23.02 -10.71
C TYR A 149 -2.07 22.69 -11.27
N ILE A 150 -1.48 21.55 -10.91
CA ILE A 150 -0.22 21.07 -11.49
C ILE A 150 -0.34 20.93 -13.01
N ARG A 151 -1.43 20.37 -13.51
CA ARG A 151 -1.69 20.24 -14.96
C ARG A 151 -1.79 21.59 -15.64
N GLN A 152 -2.43 22.57 -14.99
CA GLN A 152 -2.50 23.95 -15.50
C GLN A 152 -1.10 24.58 -15.60
N VAL A 153 -0.30 24.45 -14.55
CA VAL A 153 1.10 24.94 -14.53
C VAL A 153 1.92 24.29 -15.64
N ALA A 154 1.82 22.97 -15.78
CA ALA A 154 2.56 22.21 -16.80
C ALA A 154 2.20 22.67 -18.22
N ARG A 155 0.91 22.90 -18.49
CA ARG A 155 0.44 23.43 -19.80
C ARG A 155 0.97 24.83 -20.05
N ALA A 156 0.86 25.75 -19.07
CA ALA A 156 1.35 27.12 -19.20
C ALA A 156 2.86 27.16 -19.47
N TYR A 157 3.62 26.27 -18.81
CA TYR A 157 5.06 26.16 -19.03
C TYR A 157 5.40 25.64 -20.44
N LEU A 158 4.72 24.60 -20.91
CA LEU A 158 4.92 24.02 -22.24
C LEU A 158 4.58 25.03 -23.36
N ASN A 159 3.52 25.82 -23.16
CA ASN A 159 3.09 26.83 -24.09
C ASN A 159 3.91 28.14 -23.98
N LYS A 160 4.90 28.21 -23.11
CA LYS A 160 5.72 29.40 -22.84
C LYS A 160 4.90 30.64 -22.45
N GLU A 161 3.80 30.43 -21.74
CA GLU A 161 2.93 31.49 -21.27
C GLU A 161 3.65 32.42 -20.27
N SER A 162 3.48 33.72 -20.42
CA SER A 162 4.17 34.73 -19.59
C SER A 162 3.86 34.62 -18.09
N TYR A 163 2.67 34.13 -17.75
CA TYR A 163 2.20 33.93 -16.38
C TYR A 163 2.62 32.59 -15.72
N ALA A 164 3.29 31.68 -16.45
CA ALA A 164 3.69 30.38 -15.93
C ALA A 164 4.51 30.47 -14.63
N GLY A 165 5.45 31.42 -14.55
CA GLY A 165 6.26 31.66 -13.38
C GLY A 165 5.46 32.14 -12.15
N LEU A 166 4.38 32.88 -12.35
CA LEU A 166 3.47 33.31 -11.27
C LEU A 166 2.70 32.08 -10.72
N LEU A 167 2.16 31.24 -11.60
CA LEU A 167 1.46 30.04 -11.21
C LEU A 167 2.35 29.11 -10.37
N VAL A 168 3.61 28.89 -10.78
CA VAL A 168 4.57 28.09 -10.02
C VAL A 168 4.78 28.64 -8.62
N ARG A 169 4.96 29.95 -8.45
CA ARG A 169 5.17 30.59 -7.13
C ARG A 169 3.95 30.43 -6.23
N THR A 170 2.75 30.61 -6.79
CA THR A 170 1.49 30.50 -6.05
C THR A 170 1.28 29.06 -5.56
N LEU A 171 1.47 28.06 -6.44
CA LEU A 171 1.37 26.65 -6.09
C LEU A 171 2.38 26.27 -4.99
N ARG A 172 3.63 26.68 -5.18
CA ARG A 172 4.71 26.34 -4.24
C ARG A 172 4.43 26.79 -2.80
N LYS A 173 3.83 27.96 -2.62
CA LYS A 173 3.51 28.46 -1.29
C LYS A 173 2.35 27.69 -0.66
N ALA A 174 1.23 27.56 -1.37
CA ALA A 174 0.04 26.90 -0.86
C ALA A 174 0.27 25.40 -0.55
N VAL A 175 0.91 24.69 -1.48
CA VAL A 175 1.16 23.25 -1.33
C VAL A 175 2.20 22.96 -0.24
N LYS A 176 3.25 23.77 -0.15
CA LYS A 176 4.32 23.54 0.84
C LYS A 176 3.82 23.60 2.28
N GLU A 177 2.96 24.53 2.60
CA GLU A 177 2.47 24.71 3.98
C GLU A 177 1.54 23.58 4.40
N VAL A 178 0.57 23.22 3.54
CA VAL A 178 -0.42 22.16 3.82
C VAL A 178 0.24 20.80 3.84
N MET A 179 1.00 20.45 2.79
CA MET A 179 1.62 19.11 2.69
C MET A 179 2.65 18.84 3.79
N LEU A 180 3.40 19.84 4.25
CA LEU A 180 4.37 19.64 5.34
C LEU A 180 3.71 19.34 6.68
N GLN A 181 2.55 19.92 6.98
CA GLN A 181 1.83 19.65 8.21
C GLN A 181 1.24 18.25 8.20
N GLU A 182 0.60 17.87 7.08
CA GLU A 182 0.03 16.53 6.92
C GLU A 182 1.09 15.44 6.91
N GLN A 183 2.22 15.66 6.24
CA GLN A 183 3.34 14.72 6.24
C GLN A 183 3.86 14.46 7.65
N LYS A 184 4.03 15.52 8.47
CA LYS A 184 4.45 15.38 9.87
C LYS A 184 3.43 14.59 10.69
N ALA A 185 2.14 14.82 10.49
CA ALA A 185 1.08 14.07 11.18
C ALA A 185 1.13 12.57 10.80
N ILE A 186 1.28 12.25 9.53
CA ILE A 186 1.43 10.87 9.04
C ILE A 186 2.67 10.21 9.64
N GLU A 187 3.82 10.89 9.59
CA GLU A 187 5.08 10.37 10.16
C GLU A 187 4.95 10.10 11.66
N LEU A 188 4.28 10.97 12.40
CA LEU A 188 4.07 10.80 13.83
C LEU A 188 3.25 9.55 14.12
N VAL A 189 2.11 9.37 13.44
CA VAL A 189 1.25 8.20 13.60
C VAL A 189 1.99 6.92 13.19
N MET A 190 2.74 6.94 12.08
CA MET A 190 3.53 5.77 11.65
C MET A 190 4.63 5.40 12.64
N ARG A 191 5.25 6.38 13.32
CA ARG A 191 6.24 6.11 14.39
C ARG A 191 5.60 5.45 15.61
N GLN A 192 4.37 5.84 15.95
CA GLN A 192 3.64 5.25 17.07
C GLN A 192 3.16 3.81 16.78
N MET A 193 2.98 3.45 15.50
CA MET A 193 2.61 2.09 15.08
C MET A 193 3.81 1.12 15.04
N ARG A 194 5.04 1.58 15.21
CA ARG A 194 6.26 0.74 15.26
C ARG A 194 6.61 0.30 16.66
#